data_ccad2330934053284f7b15e0ba0996c0
#
_entry.id   ccad2330934053284f7b15e0ba0996c0
#
_cell.length_a   1.000
_cell.length_b   1.000
_cell.length_c   1.000
_cell.angle_alpha   90.00
_cell.angle_beta   90.00
_cell.angle_gamma   90.00
#
_symmetry.space_group_name_H-M   'P 1'
#
loop_
_entity.id
_entity.type
_entity.pdbx_description
1 polymer ?
#
loop_
_entity_poly.entity_id
_entity_poly.type
_entity_poly.pdbx_seq_one_letter_code
_entity_poly.pdbx_strand_id
1 'polypeptide(L)'
;RVPVAFFHHFLEDWTDFGKGIEDDEVFEKNIEGHRIARKLFDPDVAKVMNDSLMLMPVEASFVKTAADLRKIEPLSSGSGFMKRTLELTKRVREIYADSDAPVYATSFSPTLVLRSALPEGRRPGLGGPETVIKRFIKEDPEALGEACKTVSEGIMELNRLLIKECGVDGIYLSVNNQAGFFPEEIYRTYISPFEKAVLDDANKLSDVNILHICGFIGQGNDLNLFTGFNAAAYNWDVHTEKVSLSQGKRLFGGKAVFGGFEQKGVLYKGTREEVEKYTYQILDEAGQVGTMVGADCTVPADIDDSRLEWVRQAAIRYAAQPIRKIKYNSESLN
;
A
#
# COMPACT_ATOMS: atom_id res chain seq x y z
N ARG A 1 -11.79 -9.13 -19.14
CA ARG A 1 -12.47 -8.80 -17.88
C ARG A 1 -11.66 -7.81 -17.04
N VAL A 2 -12.28 -7.18 -16.07
CA VAL A 2 -11.59 -6.30 -15.11
C VAL A 2 -10.81 -7.16 -14.13
N PRO A 3 -9.53 -6.84 -13.83
CA PRO A 3 -8.74 -7.55 -12.82
C PRO A 3 -9.33 -7.34 -11.42
N VAL A 4 -9.18 -8.37 -10.56
CA VAL A 4 -9.61 -8.36 -9.17
C VAL A 4 -8.44 -8.76 -8.27
N ALA A 5 -8.16 -7.94 -7.25
CA ALA A 5 -7.11 -8.20 -6.28
C ALA A 5 -7.52 -7.75 -4.89
N PHE A 6 -7.22 -8.56 -3.90
CA PHE A 6 -7.37 -8.21 -2.50
C PHE A 6 -6.12 -8.61 -1.73
N PHE A 7 -5.78 -7.79 -0.76
CA PHE A 7 -4.63 -8.02 0.09
C PHE A 7 -5.10 -8.01 1.54
N HIS A 8 -4.80 -9.05 2.31
CA HIS A 8 -5.16 -9.11 3.71
C HIS A 8 -3.96 -9.44 4.58
N HIS A 9 -4.06 -9.10 5.85
CA HIS A 9 -3.05 -9.48 6.82
C HIS A 9 -3.15 -10.99 7.10
N PHE A 10 -2.01 -11.60 7.45
CA PHE A 10 -1.92 -13.02 7.79
C PHE A 10 -1.60 -13.24 9.27
N LEU A 11 -1.23 -12.18 9.98
CA LEU A 11 -1.05 -12.20 11.44
C LEU A 11 -2.25 -11.51 12.09
N GLU A 12 -2.96 -12.24 12.95
CA GLU A 12 -4.14 -11.74 13.66
C GLU A 12 -3.75 -10.81 14.81
N ASP A 13 -2.70 -11.19 15.57
CA ASP A 13 -2.17 -10.39 16.64
C ASP A 13 -1.14 -9.40 16.08
N TRP A 14 -1.51 -8.14 16.07
CA TRP A 14 -0.66 -7.10 15.56
C TRP A 14 0.55 -6.77 16.46
N THR A 15 0.64 -7.36 17.65
CA THR A 15 1.89 -7.37 18.42
C THR A 15 2.95 -8.26 17.80
N ASP A 16 2.60 -9.16 16.87
CA ASP A 16 3.52 -10.01 16.13
C ASP A 16 4.09 -9.33 14.88
N PHE A 17 3.51 -8.21 14.47
CA PHE A 17 3.99 -7.48 13.30
C PHE A 17 5.44 -7.03 13.50
N GLY A 18 6.28 -7.39 12.51
CA GLY A 18 7.72 -7.07 12.51
C GLY A 18 8.60 -8.01 13.34
N LYS A 19 8.04 -8.96 14.11
CA LYS A 19 8.84 -9.89 14.93
C LYS A 19 9.57 -10.96 14.14
N GLY A 20 9.18 -11.23 12.90
CA GLY A 20 9.76 -12.32 12.09
C GLY A 20 11.24 -12.16 11.72
N ILE A 21 11.88 -11.06 12.13
CA ILE A 21 13.35 -10.93 12.05
C ILE A 21 14.01 -11.88 13.04
N GLU A 22 13.44 -12.04 14.23
CA GLU A 22 14.00 -12.79 15.35
C GLU A 22 13.16 -14.04 15.70
N ASP A 23 11.92 -14.11 15.23
CA ASP A 23 10.95 -15.17 15.51
C ASP A 23 10.58 -15.93 14.23
N ASP A 24 11.13 -17.14 14.10
CA ASP A 24 10.88 -18.01 12.96
C ASP A 24 9.42 -18.51 12.89
N GLU A 25 8.72 -18.65 14.02
CA GLU A 25 7.33 -19.09 14.03
C GLU A 25 6.42 -18.00 13.43
N VAL A 26 6.62 -16.76 13.81
CA VAL A 26 5.91 -15.60 13.23
C VAL A 26 6.21 -15.45 11.74
N PHE A 27 7.47 -15.68 11.36
CA PHE A 27 7.88 -15.65 9.95
C PHE A 27 7.17 -16.72 9.13
N GLU A 28 7.15 -17.96 9.60
CA GLU A 28 6.49 -19.08 8.91
C GLU A 28 4.96 -18.92 8.85
N LYS A 29 4.33 -18.38 9.91
CA LYS A 29 2.89 -18.05 9.89
C LYS A 29 2.54 -17.11 8.75
N ASN A 30 3.36 -16.09 8.50
CA ASN A 30 3.14 -15.15 7.40
C ASN A 30 3.17 -15.87 6.03
N ILE A 31 4.12 -16.78 5.82
CA ILE A 31 4.23 -17.55 4.56
C ILE A 31 3.07 -18.54 4.41
N GLU A 32 2.69 -19.22 5.48
CA GLU A 32 1.56 -20.16 5.44
C GLU A 32 0.24 -19.44 5.15
N GLY A 33 0.06 -18.22 5.68
CA GLY A 33 -1.06 -17.35 5.32
C GLY A 33 -1.17 -17.14 3.80
N HIS A 34 -0.06 -16.84 3.13
CA HIS A 34 -0.04 -16.75 1.66
C HIS A 34 -0.46 -18.05 0.97
N ARG A 35 -0.02 -19.22 1.47
CA ARG A 35 -0.39 -20.52 0.89
C ARG A 35 -1.87 -20.82 1.04
N ILE A 36 -2.44 -20.53 2.20
CA ILE A 36 -3.87 -20.72 2.48
C ILE A 36 -4.70 -19.79 1.58
N ALA A 37 -4.38 -18.51 1.57
CA ALA A 37 -5.09 -17.53 0.75
C ALA A 37 -5.06 -17.90 -0.74
N ARG A 38 -3.91 -18.32 -1.27
CA ARG A 38 -3.77 -18.73 -2.68
C ARG A 38 -4.66 -19.91 -3.06
N LYS A 39 -4.98 -20.82 -2.12
CA LYS A 39 -5.87 -21.96 -2.37
C LYS A 39 -7.34 -21.55 -2.42
N LEU A 40 -7.72 -20.51 -1.70
CA LEU A 40 -9.11 -20.08 -1.52
C LEU A 40 -9.51 -18.97 -2.47
N PHE A 41 -8.57 -18.16 -2.88
CA PHE A 41 -8.75 -17.04 -3.80
C PHE A 41 -7.60 -17.01 -4.82
N ASP A 42 -7.97 -16.97 -6.11
CA ASP A 42 -7.01 -16.87 -7.22
C ASP A 42 -7.00 -15.43 -7.75
N PRO A 43 -6.18 -14.52 -7.19
CA PRO A 43 -6.18 -13.12 -7.55
C PRO A 43 -5.61 -12.90 -8.96
N ASP A 44 -6.05 -11.83 -9.61
CA ASP A 44 -5.45 -11.37 -10.86
C ASP A 44 -4.17 -10.55 -10.63
N VAL A 45 -3.92 -10.14 -9.38
CA VAL A 45 -2.70 -9.48 -8.92
C VAL A 45 -2.43 -9.93 -7.49
N ALA A 46 -1.22 -10.39 -7.23
CA ALA A 46 -0.77 -10.80 -5.91
C ALA A 46 0.16 -9.76 -5.28
N LYS A 47 0.21 -9.73 -3.95
CA LYS A 47 1.13 -8.89 -3.21
C LYS A 47 1.78 -9.69 -2.08
N VAL A 48 3.08 -9.54 -1.94
CA VAL A 48 3.80 -10.02 -0.76
C VAL A 48 3.38 -9.18 0.44
N MET A 49 2.48 -9.73 1.27
CA MET A 49 2.19 -9.14 2.58
C MET A 49 3.32 -9.52 3.53
N ASN A 50 3.97 -8.51 4.07
CA ASN A 50 5.16 -8.66 4.88
C ASN A 50 4.92 -8.38 6.37
N ASP A 51 3.77 -8.82 6.90
CA ASP A 51 3.36 -8.56 8.29
C ASP A 51 4.46 -8.91 9.29
N SER A 52 5.08 -10.08 9.14
CA SER A 52 6.18 -10.53 10.00
C SER A 52 7.45 -9.67 9.90
N LEU A 53 7.58 -8.86 8.86
CA LEU A 53 8.70 -7.97 8.59
C LEU A 53 8.22 -6.53 8.33
N MET A 54 7.06 -6.16 8.88
CA MET A 54 6.48 -4.85 8.65
C MET A 54 7.40 -3.75 9.17
N LEU A 55 7.66 -2.78 8.29
CA LEU A 55 8.53 -1.63 8.43
C LEU A 55 10.02 -1.97 8.57
N MET A 56 10.78 -1.41 7.66
CA MET A 56 12.24 -1.48 7.66
C MET A 56 12.79 -0.86 8.97
N PRO A 57 13.66 -1.54 9.71
CA PRO A 57 14.24 -0.99 10.91
C PRO A 57 15.21 0.15 10.56
N VAL A 58 15.18 1.20 11.36
CA VAL A 58 16.12 2.32 11.33
C VAL A 58 16.64 2.52 12.75
N GLU A 59 17.96 2.61 12.91
CA GLU A 59 18.53 2.96 14.20
C GLU A 59 18.32 4.45 14.47
N ALA A 60 17.40 4.74 15.38
CA ALA A 60 17.00 6.08 15.76
C ALA A 60 16.89 6.27 17.28
N SER A 61 17.36 5.31 18.09
CA SER A 61 17.27 5.37 19.55
C SER A 61 18.06 6.57 20.16
N PHE A 62 19.08 7.03 19.46
CA PHE A 62 19.90 8.18 19.86
C PHE A 62 19.24 9.53 19.55
N VAL A 63 18.18 9.58 18.74
CA VAL A 63 17.55 10.81 18.29
C VAL A 63 16.75 11.47 19.41
N LYS A 64 17.20 12.63 19.87
CA LYS A 64 16.60 13.45 20.92
C LYS A 64 16.19 14.84 20.43
N THR A 65 16.89 15.36 19.44
CA THR A 65 16.68 16.67 18.83
C THR A 65 16.54 16.52 17.31
N ALA A 66 15.98 17.52 16.63
CA ALA A 66 15.91 17.54 15.18
C ALA A 66 17.28 17.39 14.50
N ALA A 67 18.32 18.02 15.08
CA ALA A 67 19.68 17.92 14.56
C ALA A 67 20.25 16.48 14.57
N ASP A 68 19.79 15.63 15.49
CA ASP A 68 20.23 14.23 15.55
C ASP A 68 19.73 13.41 14.36
N LEU A 69 18.66 13.83 13.70
CA LEU A 69 18.13 13.19 12.50
C LEU A 69 19.18 13.09 11.37
N ARG A 70 20.11 14.04 11.30
CA ARG A 70 21.22 14.04 10.32
C ARG A 70 22.25 12.93 10.54
N LYS A 71 22.20 12.24 11.69
CA LYS A 71 23.09 11.12 12.03
C LYS A 71 22.50 9.76 11.67
N ILE A 72 21.27 9.72 11.17
CA ILE A 72 20.64 8.49 10.70
C ILE A 72 21.40 7.98 9.48
N GLU A 73 21.67 6.68 9.46
CA GLU A 73 22.35 5.99 8.36
C GLU A 73 21.38 5.08 7.61
N PRO A 74 21.58 4.86 6.29
CA PRO A 74 20.76 3.94 5.53
C PRO A 74 20.97 2.50 6.00
N LEU A 75 19.91 1.69 5.94
CA LEU A 75 20.01 0.28 6.29
C LEU A 75 20.93 -0.46 5.30
N SER A 76 21.90 -1.18 5.86
CA SER A 76 22.82 -1.99 5.06
C SER A 76 22.11 -3.11 4.30
N SER A 77 22.47 -3.32 3.02
CA SER A 77 22.01 -4.44 2.20
C SER A 77 22.33 -5.82 2.79
N GLY A 78 23.37 -5.90 3.63
CA GLY A 78 23.75 -7.12 4.34
C GLY A 78 22.98 -7.38 5.65
N SER A 79 22.05 -6.50 6.04
CA SER A 79 21.30 -6.62 7.29
C SER A 79 20.43 -7.88 7.35
N GLY A 80 20.13 -8.33 8.57
CA GLY A 80 19.20 -9.46 8.79
C GLY A 80 17.81 -9.17 8.21
N PHE A 81 17.31 -7.95 8.34
CA PHE A 81 16.04 -7.53 7.76
C PHE A 81 16.01 -7.70 6.23
N MET A 82 17.04 -7.18 5.52
CA MET A 82 17.13 -7.32 4.07
C MET A 82 17.11 -8.79 3.64
N LYS A 83 17.93 -9.63 4.28
CA LYS A 83 18.01 -11.07 3.99
C LYS A 83 16.66 -11.77 4.19
N ARG A 84 16.00 -11.50 5.33
CA ARG A 84 14.70 -12.11 5.65
C ARG A 84 13.60 -11.63 4.68
N THR A 85 13.63 -10.34 4.29
CA THR A 85 12.66 -9.80 3.32
C THR A 85 12.84 -10.43 1.95
N LEU A 86 14.08 -10.65 1.49
CA LEU A 86 14.34 -11.37 0.25
C LEU A 86 13.88 -12.84 0.34
N GLU A 87 14.13 -13.52 1.46
CA GLU A 87 13.68 -14.90 1.70
C GLU A 87 12.15 -14.99 1.65
N LEU A 88 11.44 -14.16 2.42
CA LEU A 88 9.97 -14.10 2.41
C LEU A 88 9.45 -13.92 0.99
N THR A 89 10.00 -12.94 0.28
CA THR A 89 9.55 -12.58 -1.07
C THR A 89 9.78 -13.72 -2.07
N LYS A 90 10.93 -14.38 -2.05
CA LYS A 90 11.21 -15.55 -2.90
C LYS A 90 10.21 -16.68 -2.62
N ARG A 91 9.97 -16.99 -1.36
CA ARG A 91 9.05 -18.07 -0.96
C ARG A 91 7.59 -17.75 -1.33
N VAL A 92 7.17 -16.48 -1.21
CA VAL A 92 5.85 -16.05 -1.68
C VAL A 92 5.78 -16.10 -3.21
N ARG A 93 6.83 -15.66 -3.92
CA ARG A 93 6.89 -15.75 -5.39
C ARG A 93 6.76 -17.18 -5.89
N GLU A 94 7.34 -18.16 -5.16
CA GLU A 94 7.19 -19.60 -5.45
C GLU A 94 5.75 -20.09 -5.31
N ILE A 95 4.97 -19.55 -4.35
CA ILE A 95 3.54 -19.88 -4.17
C ILE A 95 2.71 -19.49 -5.41
N TYR A 96 3.16 -18.47 -6.16
CA TYR A 96 2.52 -17.99 -7.38
C TYR A 96 3.23 -18.42 -8.66
N ALA A 97 4.15 -19.39 -8.61
CA ALA A 97 4.95 -19.83 -9.77
C ALA A 97 4.12 -20.44 -10.90
N ASP A 98 2.95 -20.98 -10.59
CA ASP A 98 1.99 -21.56 -11.54
C ASP A 98 0.88 -20.58 -11.97
N SER A 99 1.00 -19.31 -11.60
CA SER A 99 0.02 -18.26 -11.89
C SER A 99 0.60 -17.21 -12.83
N ASP A 100 -0.27 -16.67 -13.70
CA ASP A 100 0.05 -15.50 -14.55
C ASP A 100 -0.15 -14.18 -13.79
N ALA A 101 -0.59 -14.22 -12.52
CA ALA A 101 -0.78 -13.03 -11.71
C ALA A 101 0.55 -12.34 -11.42
N PRO A 102 0.71 -11.07 -11.75
CA PRO A 102 1.88 -10.30 -11.33
C PRO A 102 1.94 -10.22 -9.80
N VAL A 103 3.15 -10.33 -9.26
CA VAL A 103 3.43 -10.32 -7.82
C VAL A 103 4.16 -9.02 -7.46
N TYR A 104 3.57 -8.26 -6.55
CA TYR A 104 4.13 -6.99 -6.06
C TYR A 104 4.75 -7.16 -4.68
N ALA A 105 5.90 -6.51 -4.47
CA ALA A 105 6.45 -6.39 -3.13
C ALA A 105 5.86 -5.17 -2.40
N THR A 106 5.56 -5.33 -1.11
CA THR A 106 5.18 -4.20 -0.26
C THR A 106 6.39 -3.32 0.02
N SER A 107 6.23 -2.02 -0.21
CA SER A 107 7.20 -0.99 0.12
C SER A 107 6.53 0.14 0.90
N PHE A 108 7.25 0.76 1.84
CA PHE A 108 6.72 1.84 2.67
C PHE A 108 7.47 3.14 2.43
N SER A 109 6.76 4.25 2.65
CA SER A 109 7.37 5.56 2.53
C SER A 109 8.50 5.79 3.55
N PRO A 110 9.51 6.61 3.23
CA PRO A 110 10.58 6.95 4.15
C PRO A 110 10.06 7.56 5.46
N THR A 111 8.99 8.36 5.38
CA THR A 111 8.37 8.98 6.56
C THR A 111 7.68 7.98 7.45
N LEU A 112 7.01 6.96 6.89
CA LEU A 112 6.36 5.92 7.69
C LEU A 112 7.42 5.09 8.43
N VAL A 113 8.50 4.72 7.75
CA VAL A 113 9.64 4.00 8.32
C VAL A 113 10.30 4.83 9.43
N LEU A 114 10.60 6.11 9.18
CA LEU A 114 11.23 7.00 10.16
C LEU A 114 10.34 7.22 11.39
N ARG A 115 9.04 7.47 11.18
CA ARG A 115 8.08 7.66 12.28
C ARG A 115 7.99 6.45 13.20
N SER A 116 8.05 5.24 12.65
CA SER A 116 7.99 4.01 13.43
C SER A 116 9.28 3.73 14.21
N ALA A 117 10.41 4.21 13.73
CA ALA A 117 11.72 4.04 14.36
C ALA A 117 11.94 4.98 15.55
N LEU A 118 11.29 6.14 15.56
CA LEU A 118 11.42 7.13 16.65
C LEU A 118 10.75 6.64 17.93
N PRO A 119 11.28 6.99 19.13
CA PRO A 119 10.86 6.42 20.42
C PRO A 119 9.37 6.49 20.72
N GLU A 120 8.67 7.52 20.24
CA GLU A 120 7.22 7.71 20.46
C GLU A 120 6.38 7.20 19.27
N GLY A 121 7.03 6.75 18.19
CA GLY A 121 6.41 6.41 16.92
C GLY A 121 6.03 4.95 16.74
N ARG A 122 6.28 4.08 17.73
CA ARG A 122 6.06 2.62 17.64
C ARG A 122 4.59 2.17 17.49
N ARG A 123 3.65 3.10 17.41
CA ARG A 123 2.26 2.81 17.11
C ARG A 123 1.87 3.49 15.80
N PRO A 124 1.99 2.81 14.66
CA PRO A 124 1.52 3.34 13.39
C PRO A 124 0.05 3.79 13.51
N GLY A 125 -0.25 5.01 13.08
CA GLY A 125 -1.61 5.55 13.07
C GLY A 125 -2.15 6.11 14.39
N LEU A 126 -1.44 5.96 15.51
CA LEU A 126 -1.87 6.48 16.82
C LEU A 126 -0.99 7.62 17.34
N GLY A 127 -0.25 8.29 16.46
CA GLY A 127 0.50 9.48 16.83
C GLY A 127 -0.43 10.55 17.37
N GLY A 128 -0.39 10.80 18.68
CA GLY A 128 -1.08 11.93 19.30
C GLY A 128 -0.62 13.25 18.67
N PRO A 129 -1.30 14.36 19.00
CA PRO A 129 -1.01 15.67 18.42
C PRO A 129 0.42 16.19 18.68
N GLU A 130 1.11 15.62 19.65
CA GLU A 130 2.44 16.02 20.11
C GLU A 130 3.48 14.91 19.91
N THR A 131 3.58 14.34 18.70
CA THR A 131 4.64 13.37 18.40
C THR A 131 6.00 14.07 18.27
N VAL A 132 7.09 13.34 18.58
CA VAL A 132 8.48 13.82 18.40
C VAL A 132 8.67 14.40 17.00
N ILE A 133 8.12 13.76 15.99
CA ILE A 133 8.25 14.22 14.60
C ILE A 133 7.55 15.57 14.37
N LYS A 134 6.40 15.85 15.00
CA LYS A 134 5.73 17.15 14.92
C LYS A 134 6.55 18.27 15.57
N ARG A 135 7.26 17.93 16.64
CA ARG A 135 8.23 18.86 17.23
C ARG A 135 9.38 19.12 16.26
N PHE A 136 9.97 18.10 15.66
CA PHE A 136 11.08 18.25 14.70
C PHE A 136 10.68 19.05 13.46
N ILE A 137 9.44 18.91 12.97
CA ILE A 137 8.92 19.76 11.88
C ILE A 137 8.99 21.24 12.22
N LYS A 138 8.71 21.61 13.48
CA LYS A 138 8.76 23.00 13.94
C LYS A 138 10.18 23.50 14.20
N GLU A 139 11.05 22.60 14.69
CA GLU A 139 12.43 22.95 15.05
C GLU A 139 13.35 23.05 13.83
N ASP A 140 13.33 22.04 12.97
CA ASP A 140 14.21 21.94 11.80
C ASP A 140 13.62 20.95 10.76
N PRO A 141 12.72 21.43 9.89
CA PRO A 141 12.11 20.59 8.86
C PRO A 141 13.12 20.07 7.83
N GLU A 142 14.24 20.78 7.62
CA GLU A 142 15.30 20.36 6.71
C GLU A 142 16.00 19.09 7.21
N ALA A 143 16.31 19.00 8.51
CA ALA A 143 16.87 17.80 9.11
C ALA A 143 15.94 16.58 8.96
N LEU A 144 14.62 16.79 9.03
CA LEU A 144 13.65 15.74 8.75
C LEU A 144 13.73 15.29 7.28
N GLY A 145 13.84 16.23 6.34
CA GLY A 145 14.00 15.95 4.92
C GLY A 145 15.29 15.15 4.63
N GLU A 146 16.41 15.54 5.24
CA GLU A 146 17.66 14.82 5.12
C GLU A 146 17.58 13.38 5.66
N ALA A 147 16.92 13.17 6.79
CA ALA A 147 16.66 11.82 7.32
C ALA A 147 15.76 11.00 6.38
N CYS A 148 14.71 11.60 5.81
CA CYS A 148 13.87 10.93 4.81
C CYS A 148 14.67 10.55 3.56
N LYS A 149 15.58 11.40 3.10
CA LYS A 149 16.51 11.10 2.02
C LYS A 149 17.35 9.86 2.34
N THR A 150 17.99 9.87 3.49
CA THR A 150 18.84 8.75 3.94
C THR A 150 18.06 7.43 4.06
N VAL A 151 16.88 7.47 4.67
CA VAL A 151 16.01 6.28 4.77
C VAL A 151 15.57 5.82 3.40
N SER A 152 15.27 6.74 2.45
CA SER A 152 14.88 6.37 1.10
C SER A 152 15.97 5.59 0.33
N GLU A 153 17.25 5.83 0.62
CA GLU A 153 18.36 5.09 0.01
C GLU A 153 18.31 3.60 0.36
N GLY A 154 18.03 3.26 1.62
CA GLY A 154 17.84 1.88 2.06
C GLY A 154 16.59 1.23 1.45
N ILE A 155 15.50 1.98 1.32
CA ILE A 155 14.26 1.49 0.68
C ILE A 155 14.48 1.25 -0.82
N MET A 156 15.16 2.16 -1.52
CA MET A 156 15.48 1.99 -2.94
C MET A 156 16.36 0.76 -3.17
N GLU A 157 17.37 0.55 -2.33
CA GLU A 157 18.21 -0.65 -2.42
C GLU A 157 17.38 -1.93 -2.20
N LEU A 158 16.52 -1.98 -1.18
CA LEU A 158 15.62 -3.11 -0.96
C LEU A 158 14.73 -3.35 -2.20
N ASN A 159 14.11 -2.32 -2.73
CA ASN A 159 13.22 -2.45 -3.89
C ASN A 159 13.95 -2.98 -5.13
N ARG A 160 15.21 -2.56 -5.35
CA ARG A 160 16.05 -3.09 -6.44
C ARG A 160 16.33 -4.59 -6.27
N LEU A 161 16.66 -5.02 -5.06
CA LEU A 161 16.89 -6.43 -4.75
C LEU A 161 15.61 -7.26 -4.93
N LEU A 162 14.47 -6.77 -4.47
CA LEU A 162 13.17 -7.43 -4.61
C LEU A 162 12.80 -7.63 -6.09
N ILE A 163 12.95 -6.61 -6.92
CA ILE A 163 12.66 -6.72 -8.36
C ILE A 163 13.67 -7.62 -9.06
N LYS A 164 14.98 -7.40 -8.85
CA LYS A 164 16.02 -8.10 -9.62
C LYS A 164 16.30 -9.52 -9.15
N GLU A 165 16.30 -9.77 -7.84
CA GLU A 165 16.73 -11.05 -7.29
C GLU A 165 15.56 -11.96 -6.88
N CYS A 166 14.42 -11.37 -6.49
CA CYS A 166 13.22 -12.14 -6.14
C CYS A 166 12.25 -12.27 -7.31
N GLY A 167 12.43 -11.47 -8.38
CA GLY A 167 11.61 -11.55 -9.58
C GLY A 167 10.17 -11.08 -9.35
N VAL A 168 9.94 -10.11 -8.45
CA VAL A 168 8.63 -9.46 -8.37
C VAL A 168 8.43 -8.51 -9.56
N ASP A 169 7.18 -8.37 -9.99
CA ASP A 169 6.84 -7.58 -11.18
C ASP A 169 6.89 -6.07 -10.91
N GLY A 170 6.77 -5.67 -9.65
CA GLY A 170 6.85 -4.28 -9.23
C GLY A 170 6.72 -4.09 -7.73
N ILE A 171 6.67 -2.85 -7.28
CA ILE A 171 6.43 -2.49 -5.90
C ILE A 171 5.02 -1.90 -5.71
N TYR A 172 4.47 -2.13 -4.53
CA TYR A 172 3.27 -1.50 -4.01
C TYR A 172 3.73 -0.54 -2.91
N LEU A 173 3.95 0.74 -3.30
CA LEU A 173 4.48 1.77 -2.40
C LEU A 173 3.35 2.39 -1.60
N SER A 174 3.39 2.25 -0.28
CA SER A 174 2.43 2.86 0.64
C SER A 174 2.95 4.20 1.15
N VAL A 175 2.16 5.26 0.90
CA VAL A 175 2.41 6.63 1.36
C VAL A 175 1.18 7.15 2.11
N ASN A 176 1.34 8.18 2.94
CA ASN A 176 0.21 8.93 3.50
C ASN A 176 0.63 10.31 4.03
N ASN A 177 -0.35 11.20 4.07
CA ASN A 177 -0.30 12.45 4.85
C ASN A 177 -1.65 12.67 5.56
N GLN A 178 -2.10 11.66 6.28
CA GLN A 178 -3.42 11.59 6.90
C GLN A 178 -3.70 12.79 7.79
N ALA A 179 -4.91 13.35 7.66
CA ALA A 179 -5.37 14.52 8.42
C ALA A 179 -4.40 15.72 8.39
N GLY A 180 -3.61 15.85 7.31
CA GLY A 180 -2.60 16.90 7.20
C GLY A 180 -1.52 16.79 8.28
N PHE A 181 -1.07 15.55 8.56
CA PHE A 181 -0.03 15.31 9.57
C PHE A 181 1.20 16.19 9.36
N PHE A 182 1.65 16.30 8.12
CA PHE A 182 2.60 17.33 7.68
C PHE A 182 1.82 18.47 7.02
N PRO A 183 2.06 19.75 7.40
CA PRO A 183 1.57 20.89 6.63
C PRO A 183 1.96 20.74 5.15
N GLU A 184 1.11 21.19 4.23
CA GLU A 184 1.29 21.02 2.78
C GLU A 184 2.67 21.48 2.31
N GLU A 185 3.13 22.67 2.74
CA GLU A 185 4.44 23.21 2.38
C GLU A 185 5.58 22.28 2.83
N ILE A 186 5.52 21.77 4.07
CA ILE A 186 6.50 20.84 4.63
C ILE A 186 6.49 19.52 3.85
N TYR A 187 5.29 18.98 3.57
CA TYR A 187 5.17 17.74 2.82
C TYR A 187 5.77 17.87 1.42
N ARG A 188 5.43 18.95 0.69
CA ARG A 188 5.91 19.17 -0.68
C ARG A 188 7.41 19.44 -0.75
N THR A 189 7.97 20.11 0.25
CA THR A 189 9.37 20.54 0.24
C THR A 189 10.32 19.46 0.78
N TYR A 190 9.95 18.82 1.88
CA TYR A 190 10.88 17.99 2.64
C TYR A 190 10.53 16.50 2.66
N ILE A 191 9.34 16.10 2.21
CA ILE A 191 8.87 14.70 2.29
C ILE A 191 8.63 14.11 0.90
N SER A 192 7.67 14.67 0.16
CA SER A 192 7.26 14.18 -1.14
C SER A 192 8.41 13.96 -2.15
N PRO A 193 9.47 14.78 -2.20
CA PRO A 193 10.58 14.54 -3.12
C PRO A 193 11.26 13.18 -2.91
N PHE A 194 11.38 12.74 -1.66
CA PHE A 194 12.03 11.46 -1.33
C PHE A 194 11.11 10.26 -1.51
N GLU A 195 9.81 10.43 -1.25
CA GLU A 195 8.80 9.41 -1.57
C GLU A 195 8.70 9.21 -3.09
N LYS A 196 8.73 10.29 -3.88
CA LYS A 196 8.79 10.23 -5.35
C LYS A 196 10.06 9.55 -5.82
N ALA A 197 11.21 9.88 -5.23
CA ALA A 197 12.49 9.26 -5.59
C ALA A 197 12.47 7.74 -5.42
N VAL A 198 11.80 7.22 -4.38
CA VAL A 198 11.62 5.77 -4.18
C VAL A 198 10.83 5.15 -5.33
N LEU A 199 9.73 5.77 -5.74
CA LEU A 199 8.91 5.27 -6.85
C LEU A 199 9.64 5.40 -8.19
N ASP A 200 10.28 6.54 -8.44
CA ASP A 200 11.02 6.81 -9.67
C ASP A 200 12.22 5.87 -9.84
N ASP A 201 12.87 5.48 -8.74
CA ASP A 201 13.93 4.49 -8.78
C ASP A 201 13.40 3.09 -9.15
N ALA A 202 12.28 2.69 -8.58
CA ALA A 202 11.60 1.44 -8.95
C ALA A 202 11.11 1.47 -10.41
N ASN A 203 10.67 2.62 -10.92
CA ASN A 203 10.23 2.80 -12.32
C ASN A 203 11.36 2.61 -13.36
N LYS A 204 12.63 2.67 -12.94
CA LYS A 204 13.76 2.30 -13.82
C LYS A 204 13.85 0.79 -14.07
N LEU A 205 13.18 -0.01 -13.25
CA LEU A 205 13.23 -1.47 -13.26
C LEU A 205 11.90 -2.13 -13.62
N SER A 206 10.78 -1.42 -13.43
CA SER A 206 9.43 -1.91 -13.68
C SER A 206 8.48 -0.77 -14.06
N ASP A 207 7.66 -0.98 -15.09
CA ASP A 207 6.67 0.01 -15.58
C ASP A 207 5.32 -0.10 -14.84
N VAL A 208 5.17 -1.06 -13.94
CA VAL A 208 3.85 -1.42 -13.37
C VAL A 208 3.71 -1.10 -11.88
N ASN A 209 4.58 -0.29 -11.32
CA ASN A 209 4.55 0.05 -9.89
C ASN A 209 3.25 0.75 -9.48
N ILE A 210 2.74 0.40 -8.29
CA ILE A 210 1.47 0.90 -7.75
C ILE A 210 1.76 1.84 -6.58
N LEU A 211 1.05 2.99 -6.53
CA LEU A 211 1.03 3.89 -5.37
C LEU A 211 -0.23 3.65 -4.56
N HIS A 212 -0.07 3.31 -3.28
CA HIS A 212 -1.14 3.22 -2.31
C HIS A 212 -1.11 4.44 -1.39
N ILE A 213 -2.16 5.26 -1.44
CA ILE A 213 -2.36 6.40 -0.55
C ILE A 213 -3.21 5.90 0.61
N CYS A 214 -2.55 5.56 1.72
CA CYS A 214 -3.17 4.84 2.83
C CYS A 214 -4.10 5.75 3.64
N GLY A 215 -5.41 5.42 3.67
CA GLY A 215 -6.44 6.02 4.51
C GLY A 215 -6.66 5.25 5.83
N PHE A 216 -5.60 4.67 6.38
CA PHE A 216 -5.65 3.83 7.58
C PHE A 216 -6.43 4.50 8.73
N ILE A 217 -7.28 3.72 9.42
CA ILE A 217 -8.17 4.17 10.52
C ILE A 217 -9.18 5.28 10.15
N GLY A 218 -9.53 5.43 8.86
CA GLY A 218 -10.55 6.37 8.43
C GLY A 218 -10.13 7.84 8.53
N GLN A 219 -8.84 8.12 8.52
CA GLN A 219 -8.31 9.49 8.42
C GLN A 219 -7.90 9.78 6.98
N GLY A 220 -8.56 10.76 6.34
CA GLY A 220 -8.35 11.10 4.95
C GLY A 220 -7.05 11.84 4.68
N ASN A 221 -6.63 11.74 3.42
CA ASN A 221 -5.51 12.48 2.85
C ASN A 221 -6.05 13.58 1.92
N ASP A 222 -5.25 14.59 1.63
CA ASP A 222 -5.48 15.42 0.45
C ASP A 222 -4.82 14.74 -0.77
N LEU A 223 -5.64 14.11 -1.62
CA LEU A 223 -5.15 13.38 -2.79
C LEU A 223 -4.39 14.28 -3.78
N ASN A 224 -4.60 15.60 -3.76
CA ASN A 224 -3.85 16.53 -4.62
C ASN A 224 -2.35 16.56 -4.30
N LEU A 225 -1.95 16.18 -3.09
CA LEU A 225 -0.54 16.08 -2.72
C LEU A 225 0.20 14.97 -3.50
N PHE A 226 -0.55 14.00 -4.03
CA PHE A 226 0.00 12.80 -4.66
C PHE A 226 -0.10 12.80 -6.20
N THR A 227 -0.64 13.87 -6.81
CA THR A 227 -0.79 13.95 -8.28
C THR A 227 0.54 14.02 -9.04
N GLY A 228 1.62 14.38 -8.38
CA GLY A 228 2.95 14.45 -8.99
C GLY A 228 3.75 13.15 -8.94
N PHE A 229 3.19 12.05 -8.44
CA PHE A 229 3.81 10.73 -8.50
C PHE A 229 3.60 10.09 -9.87
N ASN A 230 4.56 9.28 -10.32
CA ASN A 230 4.46 8.58 -11.61
C ASN A 230 4.19 7.08 -11.41
N ALA A 231 3.05 6.74 -10.82
CA ALA A 231 2.61 5.35 -10.68
C ALA A 231 1.90 4.84 -11.93
N ALA A 232 1.94 3.52 -12.16
CA ALA A 232 1.13 2.87 -13.18
C ALA A 232 -0.34 2.77 -12.76
N ALA A 233 -0.57 2.55 -11.46
CA ALA A 233 -1.91 2.55 -10.88
C ALA A 233 -1.90 3.20 -9.50
N TYR A 234 -3.05 3.74 -9.10
CA TYR A 234 -3.27 4.40 -7.81
C TYR A 234 -4.36 3.68 -7.02
N ASN A 235 -4.11 3.48 -5.73
CA ASN A 235 -5.06 2.94 -4.77
C ASN A 235 -5.21 3.92 -3.61
N TRP A 236 -6.43 4.14 -3.15
CA TRP A 236 -6.74 4.98 -1.99
C TRP A 236 -8.05 4.51 -1.35
N ASP A 237 -8.34 5.00 -0.15
CA ASP A 237 -9.62 4.74 0.53
C ASP A 237 -10.72 5.65 -0.06
N VAL A 238 -11.46 5.11 -1.02
CA VAL A 238 -12.56 5.80 -1.73
C VAL A 238 -13.60 6.36 -0.77
N HIS A 239 -13.89 5.64 0.30
CA HIS A 239 -14.93 5.97 1.28
C HIS A 239 -14.47 7.07 2.24
N THR A 240 -13.24 6.98 2.71
CA THR A 240 -12.65 7.98 3.61
C THR A 240 -12.34 9.29 2.88
N GLU A 241 -11.73 9.21 1.69
CA GLU A 241 -11.34 10.38 0.89
C GLU A 241 -12.55 11.01 0.18
N LYS A 242 -13.67 10.28 0.04
CA LYS A 242 -14.87 10.69 -0.70
C LYS A 242 -14.56 11.07 -2.16
N VAL A 243 -13.58 10.41 -2.74
CA VAL A 243 -13.18 10.54 -4.15
C VAL A 243 -13.40 9.20 -4.82
N SER A 244 -14.37 9.13 -5.75
CA SER A 244 -14.69 7.90 -6.45
C SER A 244 -13.57 7.46 -7.40
N LEU A 245 -13.58 6.21 -7.85
CA LEU A 245 -12.55 5.69 -8.76
C LEU A 245 -12.51 6.49 -10.08
N SER A 246 -13.67 6.87 -10.64
CA SER A 246 -13.71 7.70 -11.85
C SER A 246 -13.18 9.11 -11.63
N GLN A 247 -13.44 9.70 -10.44
CA GLN A 247 -12.86 10.99 -10.06
C GLN A 247 -11.34 10.88 -9.91
N GLY A 248 -10.85 9.82 -9.27
CA GLY A 248 -9.42 9.56 -9.14
C GLY A 248 -8.72 9.35 -10.48
N LYS A 249 -9.35 8.65 -11.44
CA LYS A 249 -8.81 8.57 -12.81
C LYS A 249 -8.55 9.96 -13.41
N ARG A 250 -9.49 10.89 -13.26
CA ARG A 250 -9.31 12.27 -13.73
C ARG A 250 -8.20 12.99 -12.96
N LEU A 251 -8.20 12.85 -11.63
CA LEU A 251 -7.21 13.48 -10.75
C LEU A 251 -5.79 13.04 -11.08
N PHE A 252 -5.60 11.75 -11.34
CA PHE A 252 -4.30 11.16 -11.65
C PHE A 252 -4.01 11.05 -13.17
N GLY A 253 -4.60 11.94 -13.99
CA GLY A 253 -4.26 12.08 -15.39
C GLY A 253 -4.58 10.87 -16.28
N GLY A 254 -5.64 10.13 -15.99
CA GLY A 254 -6.08 8.97 -16.75
C GLY A 254 -5.36 7.67 -16.41
N LYS A 255 -4.53 7.65 -15.38
CA LYS A 255 -3.85 6.45 -14.89
C LYS A 255 -4.85 5.40 -14.38
N ALA A 256 -4.42 4.14 -14.32
CA ALA A 256 -5.23 3.07 -13.76
C ALA A 256 -5.50 3.30 -12.27
N VAL A 257 -6.65 2.82 -11.82
CA VAL A 257 -7.09 2.91 -10.42
C VAL A 257 -7.43 1.53 -9.89
N PHE A 258 -7.22 1.37 -8.58
CA PHE A 258 -7.41 0.13 -7.87
C PHE A 258 -8.16 0.39 -6.55
N GLY A 259 -9.23 -0.38 -6.27
CA GLY A 259 -9.99 -0.23 -5.04
C GLY A 259 -11.50 -0.40 -5.24
N GLY A 260 -12.27 0.33 -4.43
CA GLY A 260 -13.72 0.46 -4.49
C GLY A 260 -14.49 -0.24 -3.38
N PHE A 261 -13.89 -1.26 -2.72
CA PHE A 261 -14.51 -1.89 -1.55
C PHE A 261 -13.95 -1.32 -0.25
N GLU A 262 -14.81 -0.79 0.59
CA GLU A 262 -14.47 -0.57 1.99
C GLU A 262 -14.12 -1.92 2.64
N GLN A 263 -12.92 -2.02 3.26
CA GLN A 263 -12.35 -3.26 3.76
C GLN A 263 -13.18 -3.94 4.87
N LYS A 264 -13.99 -3.18 5.61
CA LYS A 264 -14.88 -3.67 6.67
C LYS A 264 -16.38 -3.46 6.36
N GLY A 265 -16.70 -3.08 5.11
CA GLY A 265 -18.03 -2.81 4.61
C GLY A 265 -18.76 -4.06 4.11
N VAL A 266 -19.43 -3.91 2.96
CA VAL A 266 -20.21 -4.99 2.33
C VAL A 266 -19.37 -6.22 1.99
N LEU A 267 -18.10 -6.03 1.64
CA LEU A 267 -17.18 -7.14 1.38
C LEU A 267 -17.05 -8.08 2.59
N TYR A 268 -16.97 -7.53 3.79
CA TYR A 268 -16.77 -8.28 5.02
C TYR A 268 -18.09 -8.77 5.65
N LYS A 269 -19.18 -8.01 5.54
CA LYS A 269 -20.43 -8.24 6.26
C LYS A 269 -21.60 -8.69 5.40
N GLY A 270 -21.59 -8.33 4.08
CA GLY A 270 -22.71 -8.52 3.17
C GLY A 270 -22.97 -9.98 2.77
N THR A 271 -24.13 -10.25 2.21
CA THR A 271 -24.42 -11.51 1.52
C THR A 271 -23.69 -11.57 0.18
N ARG A 272 -23.68 -12.76 -0.44
CA ARG A 272 -23.09 -12.93 -1.77
C ARG A 272 -23.75 -12.03 -2.81
N GLU A 273 -25.07 -11.90 -2.77
CA GLU A 273 -25.85 -11.07 -3.68
C GLU A 273 -25.53 -9.58 -3.50
N GLU A 274 -25.34 -9.14 -2.24
CA GLU A 274 -24.93 -7.76 -1.94
C GLU A 274 -23.52 -7.47 -2.45
N VAL A 275 -22.57 -8.37 -2.25
CA VAL A 275 -21.21 -8.26 -2.77
C VAL A 275 -21.19 -8.21 -4.29
N GLU A 276 -21.96 -9.08 -4.97
CA GLU A 276 -22.09 -9.07 -6.43
C GLU A 276 -22.69 -7.76 -6.94
N LYS A 277 -23.78 -7.32 -6.34
CA LYS A 277 -24.43 -6.04 -6.69
C LYS A 277 -23.46 -4.87 -6.52
N TYR A 278 -22.73 -4.85 -5.42
CA TYR A 278 -21.76 -3.79 -5.15
C TYR A 278 -20.58 -3.81 -6.13
N THR A 279 -20.11 -4.99 -6.52
CA THR A 279 -19.12 -5.14 -7.60
C THR A 279 -19.60 -4.48 -8.90
N TYR A 280 -20.87 -4.69 -9.26
CA TYR A 280 -21.44 -4.08 -10.46
C TYR A 280 -21.53 -2.55 -10.33
N GLN A 281 -21.88 -2.03 -9.16
CA GLN A 281 -21.90 -0.58 -8.90
C GLN A 281 -20.52 0.06 -9.08
N ILE A 282 -19.46 -0.60 -8.57
CA ILE A 282 -18.07 -0.14 -8.76
C ILE A 282 -17.73 -0.10 -10.26
N LEU A 283 -18.10 -1.14 -11.02
CA LEU A 283 -17.80 -1.23 -12.43
C LEU A 283 -18.63 -0.27 -13.29
N ASP A 284 -19.89 -0.02 -12.91
CA ASP A 284 -20.76 0.99 -13.54
C ASP A 284 -20.21 2.40 -13.32
N GLU A 285 -19.66 2.70 -12.14
CA GLU A 285 -19.11 4.01 -11.79
C GLU A 285 -17.73 4.22 -12.43
N ALA A 286 -16.82 3.26 -12.24
CA ALA A 286 -15.41 3.42 -12.64
C ALA A 286 -15.17 3.10 -14.14
N GLY A 287 -16.07 2.32 -14.76
CA GLY A 287 -15.82 1.71 -16.07
C GLY A 287 -14.80 0.57 -15.99
N GLN A 288 -14.72 -0.22 -17.06
CA GLN A 288 -13.86 -1.41 -17.09
C GLN A 288 -12.40 -1.13 -17.43
N VAL A 289 -12.14 -0.09 -18.26
CA VAL A 289 -10.79 0.24 -18.73
C VAL A 289 -10.04 1.04 -17.67
N GLY A 290 -8.82 0.62 -17.36
CA GLY A 290 -7.99 1.28 -16.35
C GLY A 290 -8.56 1.14 -14.93
N THR A 291 -9.36 0.09 -14.66
CA THR A 291 -9.89 -0.24 -13.33
C THR A 291 -9.42 -1.61 -12.90
N MET A 292 -9.00 -1.73 -11.66
CA MET A 292 -8.81 -2.97 -10.93
C MET A 292 -9.72 -2.94 -9.70
N VAL A 293 -10.57 -3.95 -9.54
CA VAL A 293 -11.47 -4.02 -8.39
C VAL A 293 -10.73 -4.63 -7.20
N GLY A 294 -10.85 -4.01 -6.05
CA GLY A 294 -10.25 -4.48 -4.82
C GLY A 294 -10.71 -3.68 -3.62
N ALA A 295 -10.00 -3.83 -2.51
CA ALA A 295 -10.27 -3.05 -1.32
C ALA A 295 -9.49 -1.72 -1.32
N ASP A 296 -10.05 -0.75 -0.62
CA ASP A 296 -9.48 0.59 -0.43
C ASP A 296 -8.18 0.53 0.40
N CYS A 297 -8.08 -0.46 1.28
CA CYS A 297 -6.88 -0.80 2.05
C CYS A 297 -6.84 -2.31 2.28
N THR A 298 -5.88 -2.80 3.06
CA THR A 298 -5.77 -4.21 3.45
C THR A 298 -7.02 -4.66 4.19
N VAL A 299 -7.61 -5.79 3.76
CA VAL A 299 -8.76 -6.38 4.43
C VAL A 299 -8.36 -7.13 5.70
N PRO A 300 -9.29 -7.34 6.66
CA PRO A 300 -8.99 -8.04 7.91
C PRO A 300 -8.46 -9.46 7.70
N ALA A 301 -7.58 -9.93 8.60
CA ALA A 301 -7.00 -11.27 8.54
C ALA A 301 -8.02 -12.39 8.68
N ASP A 302 -9.13 -12.14 9.36
CA ASP A 302 -10.24 -13.07 9.61
C ASP A 302 -11.34 -13.05 8.53
N ILE A 303 -11.10 -12.39 7.39
CA ILE A 303 -12.06 -12.41 6.28
C ILE A 303 -12.17 -13.84 5.71
N ASP A 304 -13.39 -14.24 5.40
CA ASP A 304 -13.61 -15.47 4.61
C ASP A 304 -13.19 -15.22 3.15
N ASP A 305 -12.09 -15.83 2.72
CA ASP A 305 -11.52 -15.68 1.38
C ASP A 305 -12.50 -16.03 0.24
N SER A 306 -13.53 -16.84 0.51
CA SER A 306 -14.59 -17.12 -0.47
C SER A 306 -15.30 -15.84 -0.92
N ARG A 307 -15.35 -14.81 -0.08
CA ARG A 307 -15.94 -13.52 -0.39
C ARG A 307 -15.17 -12.76 -1.45
N LEU A 308 -13.84 -12.91 -1.45
CA LEU A 308 -12.95 -12.32 -2.45
C LEU A 308 -13.20 -12.98 -3.82
N GLU A 309 -13.39 -14.29 -3.82
CA GLU A 309 -13.75 -15.04 -5.04
C GLU A 309 -15.16 -14.66 -5.55
N TRP A 310 -16.12 -14.32 -4.68
CA TRP A 310 -17.43 -13.80 -5.13
C TRP A 310 -17.28 -12.53 -5.98
N VAL A 311 -16.41 -11.62 -5.57
CA VAL A 311 -16.10 -10.40 -6.35
C VAL A 311 -15.50 -10.75 -7.70
N ARG A 312 -14.55 -11.68 -7.73
CA ARG A 312 -13.91 -12.11 -8.97
C ARG A 312 -14.92 -12.74 -9.93
N GLN A 313 -15.79 -13.62 -9.42
CA GLN A 313 -16.86 -14.21 -10.20
C GLN A 313 -17.88 -13.17 -10.69
N ALA A 314 -18.19 -12.17 -9.87
CA ALA A 314 -19.06 -11.07 -10.26
C ALA A 314 -18.44 -10.24 -11.40
N ALA A 315 -17.16 -9.91 -11.32
CA ALA A 315 -16.44 -9.18 -12.37
C ALA A 315 -16.40 -9.95 -13.69
N ILE A 316 -16.24 -11.29 -13.65
CA ILE A 316 -16.33 -12.16 -14.83
C ILE A 316 -17.72 -12.09 -15.46
N ARG A 317 -18.80 -12.24 -14.66
CA ARG A 317 -20.17 -12.17 -15.15
C ARG A 317 -20.53 -10.79 -15.69
N TYR A 318 -20.03 -9.73 -15.06
CA TYR A 318 -20.24 -8.36 -15.54
C TYR A 318 -19.63 -8.16 -16.93
N ALA A 319 -18.43 -8.64 -17.18
CA ALA A 319 -17.75 -8.53 -18.46
C ALA A 319 -18.44 -9.32 -19.59
N ALA A 320 -19.14 -10.39 -19.26
CA ALA A 320 -19.90 -11.20 -20.21
C ALA A 320 -21.28 -10.58 -20.59
N GLN A 321 -21.72 -9.51 -19.90
CA GLN A 321 -22.95 -8.82 -20.25
C GLN A 321 -22.77 -7.96 -21.50
N PRO A 322 -23.78 -7.83 -22.38
CA PRO A 322 -23.72 -6.89 -23.50
C PRO A 322 -23.48 -5.48 -22.96
N ILE A 323 -22.59 -4.72 -23.62
CA ILE A 323 -22.19 -3.37 -23.21
C ILE A 323 -23.45 -2.54 -22.91
N ARG A 324 -23.71 -2.32 -21.63
CA ARG A 324 -24.74 -1.37 -21.21
C ARG A 324 -24.26 0.02 -21.63
N LYS A 325 -25.00 0.70 -22.53
CA LYS A 325 -24.73 2.11 -22.84
C LYS A 325 -24.86 2.89 -21.54
N ILE A 326 -23.74 3.34 -21.00
CA ILE A 326 -23.70 4.23 -19.84
C ILE A 326 -24.43 5.50 -20.27
N LYS A 327 -25.63 5.74 -19.73
CA LYS A 327 -26.28 7.04 -19.83
C LYS A 327 -25.51 7.99 -18.91
N TYR A 328 -24.63 8.78 -19.49
CA TYR A 328 -24.12 9.96 -18.81
C TYR A 328 -25.30 10.88 -18.51
N ASN A 329 -25.72 10.93 -17.26
CA ASN A 329 -26.61 11.99 -16.81
C ASN A 329 -25.79 13.30 -16.80
N SER A 330 -26.06 14.13 -17.77
CA SER A 330 -25.49 15.47 -17.93
C SER A 330 -26.06 16.51 -16.95
N GLU A 331 -26.72 16.08 -15.89
CA GLU A 331 -27.42 16.96 -14.93
C GLU A 331 -26.73 16.99 -13.55
N SER A 332 -25.48 17.41 -13.48
CA SER A 332 -24.89 17.91 -12.22
C SER A 332 -23.67 18.80 -12.46
N LEU A 333 -23.82 19.75 -13.37
CA LEU A 333 -22.96 20.93 -13.47
C LEU A 333 -23.87 22.17 -13.49
N ASN A 334 -24.34 22.55 -12.31
CA ASN A 334 -24.75 23.91 -11.97
C ASN A 334 -24.44 24.15 -10.49
#